data_90807a43dc585038c28797597f1d3230
#
_entry.id   90807a43dc585038c28797597f1d3230
#
_cell.length_a   1.000
_cell.length_b   1.000
_cell.length_c   1.000
_cell.angle_alpha   90.00
_cell.angle_beta   90.00
_cell.angle_gamma   90.00
#
_symmetry.space_group_name_H-M   'P 1'
#
loop_
_entity.id
_entity.type
_entity.pdbx_description
1 polymer ?
#
loop_
_entity_poly.entity_id
_entity_poly.type
_entity_poly.pdbx_seq_one_letter_code
_entity_poly.pdbx_strand_id
1 'polypeptide(L)'
;MAMTRTRPTSASGRSSRGEKRFGRAAALLLGAAALFLILSAAPCPALTLSGLPEWLEPSVLRSLEAVWDEIPDAPGVDRIGTLSVVAARLFAGYRVVVSSGPAVSFERGGTPHWSVRVSLPELREPVLEWFGSDIRGLDGEIASLLAELPSEALSWADVALRHRIGEILERRLPGWDFSVQVALGGAEAVLMLSFRPRQPLVLAITPSLYSATMPVMFQSDLEAKLVPGLSPLIALPVEWVARHRDRVEALARKFLEDRNSVSNLRARVKVTFVPGPVSRMDALVDSDRLLFQVWVAAYAGIEGRYPEAGLFLGWNTAHLTGLDLELYGEAVMDLEDFGLTRRLGVRFRPLGDLRVGMEVEWPKERWFYRVLWDPHRVRRPYFWWRHAPGWGHEASLGYRFNEHLSVEIHYSGGCEDRGEKEEKLGLRGVLSL
;
A
#
# COMPACT_ATOMS: atom_id res chain seq x y z
N MET A 1 34.36 -28.66 -1.98
CA MET A 1 35.30 -28.27 -0.93
C MET A 1 34.45 -28.12 0.31
N ALA A 2 34.19 -29.14 1.01
CA ALA A 2 34.93 -29.87 2.03
C ALA A 2 34.98 -29.11 3.34
N MET A 3 34.20 -29.65 4.30
CA MET A 3 34.56 -29.94 5.70
C MET A 3 34.62 -28.75 6.66
N THR A 4 34.20 -28.81 7.91
CA THR A 4 34.27 -29.93 8.87
C THR A 4 33.37 -29.63 10.08
N ARG A 5 32.72 -30.66 10.60
CA ARG A 5 32.13 -30.79 11.96
C ARG A 5 33.24 -30.96 13.00
N THR A 6 33.09 -30.38 14.17
CA THR A 6 33.63 -30.97 15.40
C THR A 6 32.71 -30.69 16.58
N ARG A 7 32.26 -31.77 17.24
CA ARG A 7 31.85 -31.85 18.66
C ARG A 7 33.10 -32.11 19.52
N PRO A 8 33.10 -31.75 20.78
CA PRO A 8 33.46 -32.73 21.81
C PRO A 8 32.55 -32.78 23.04
N THR A 9 32.19 -33.94 23.40
CA THR A 9 32.33 -34.80 24.62
C THR A 9 32.31 -34.17 26.00
N SER A 10 31.44 -34.82 26.77
CA SER A 10 31.18 -34.80 28.20
C SER A 10 32.40 -35.06 29.09
N ALA A 11 32.40 -34.40 30.26
CA ALA A 11 33.06 -34.93 31.44
C ALA A 11 32.28 -34.60 32.74
N SER A 12 32.00 -35.62 33.49
CA SER A 12 31.39 -35.67 34.79
C SER A 12 32.34 -35.19 35.90
N GLY A 13 31.83 -34.53 36.94
CA GLY A 13 32.59 -34.22 38.12
C GLY A 13 31.70 -33.93 39.34
N ARG A 14 31.74 -34.82 40.29
CA ARG A 14 31.00 -34.93 41.56
C ARG A 14 31.24 -33.77 42.54
N SER A 15 30.19 -33.47 43.30
CA SER A 15 30.14 -33.26 44.74
C SER A 15 30.84 -32.06 45.41
N SER A 16 30.03 -31.09 45.93
CA SER A 16 30.20 -30.60 47.30
C SER A 16 28.90 -30.02 47.86
N ARG A 17 28.28 -30.80 48.71
CA ARG A 17 27.03 -30.48 49.44
C ARG A 17 27.39 -29.86 50.81
N GLY A 18 28.07 -28.73 50.85
CA GLY A 18 28.51 -28.14 52.11
C GLY A 18 28.38 -26.63 52.24
N GLU A 19 28.52 -25.90 51.20
CA GLU A 19 28.63 -24.40 51.27
C GLU A 19 27.35 -23.60 50.98
N LYS A 20 26.22 -24.26 50.70
CA LYS A 20 24.99 -23.56 50.29
C LYS A 20 24.13 -22.96 51.40
N ARG A 21 24.47 -23.17 52.68
CA ARG A 21 23.65 -22.67 53.81
C ARG A 21 24.07 -21.29 54.33
N PHE A 22 25.32 -20.90 54.22
CA PHE A 22 25.79 -19.58 54.70
C PHE A 22 25.49 -18.44 53.69
N GLY A 23 25.51 -18.72 52.40
CA GLY A 23 25.21 -17.74 51.37
C GLY A 23 23.75 -17.28 51.30
N ARG A 24 22.80 -18.13 51.72
CA ARG A 24 21.37 -17.76 51.71
C ARG A 24 20.96 -16.84 52.86
N ALA A 25 21.60 -16.92 54.01
CA ALA A 25 21.32 -16.01 55.13
C ALA A 25 21.89 -14.61 54.89
N ALA A 26 23.07 -14.50 54.28
CA ALA A 26 23.67 -13.22 53.91
C ALA A 26 22.91 -12.51 52.76
N ALA A 27 22.41 -13.27 51.78
CA ALA A 27 21.58 -12.73 50.69
C ALA A 27 20.21 -12.25 51.17
N LEU A 28 19.60 -12.92 52.17
CA LEU A 28 18.34 -12.49 52.77
C LEU A 28 18.49 -11.23 53.64
N LEU A 29 19.61 -11.08 54.35
CA LEU A 29 19.90 -9.88 55.14
C LEU A 29 20.23 -8.66 54.28
N LEU A 30 20.96 -8.86 53.15
CA LEU A 30 21.20 -7.80 52.15
C LEU A 30 19.92 -7.42 51.39
N GLY A 31 19.07 -8.37 51.06
CA GLY A 31 17.77 -8.13 50.43
C GLY A 31 16.81 -7.39 51.38
N ALA A 32 16.79 -7.72 52.68
CA ALA A 32 15.98 -7.03 53.67
C ALA A 32 16.49 -5.61 53.95
N ALA A 33 17.81 -5.40 53.98
CA ALA A 33 18.39 -4.06 54.12
C ALA A 33 18.14 -3.17 52.89
N ALA A 34 18.20 -3.74 51.70
CA ALA A 34 17.84 -3.02 50.44
C ALA A 34 16.35 -2.72 50.37
N LEU A 35 15.49 -3.64 50.83
CA LEU A 35 14.04 -3.41 50.88
C LEU A 35 13.68 -2.37 51.95
N PHE A 36 14.42 -2.31 53.08
CA PHE A 36 14.21 -1.32 54.13
C PHE A 36 14.71 0.08 53.70
N LEU A 37 15.79 0.15 52.91
CA LEU A 37 16.25 1.40 52.30
C LEU A 37 15.29 1.91 51.22
N ILE A 38 14.61 1.04 50.47
CA ILE A 38 13.58 1.41 49.50
C ILE A 38 12.26 1.82 50.17
N LEU A 39 11.94 1.20 51.34
CA LEU A 39 10.74 1.51 52.12
C LEU A 39 10.90 2.71 53.05
N SER A 40 12.15 3.13 53.35
CA SER A 40 12.44 4.31 54.19
C SER A 40 12.70 5.60 53.37
N ALA A 41 12.64 5.55 52.08
CA ALA A 41 12.43 6.77 51.27
C ALA A 41 11.04 7.27 51.62
N ALA A 42 10.94 8.17 52.61
CA ALA A 42 9.71 8.93 52.85
C ALA A 42 9.28 9.49 51.49
N PRO A 43 8.01 9.30 51.04
CA PRO A 43 7.58 9.91 49.80
C PRO A 43 7.80 11.40 50.01
N CYS A 44 8.73 11.98 49.22
CA CYS A 44 8.75 13.42 49.08
C CYS A 44 7.31 13.83 48.75
N PRO A 45 6.73 14.79 49.43
CA PRO A 45 5.36 15.21 49.15
C PRO A 45 5.32 15.60 47.68
N ALA A 46 4.68 14.76 46.85
CA ALA A 46 4.53 15.00 45.45
C ALA A 46 3.76 16.30 45.26
N LEU A 47 4.33 17.23 44.49
CA LEU A 47 3.66 18.46 44.11
C LEU A 47 2.33 18.12 43.45
N THR A 48 1.23 18.70 43.93
CA THR A 48 -0.08 18.53 43.34
C THR A 48 -0.45 19.82 42.56
N LEU A 49 -0.90 19.66 41.32
CA LEU A 49 -1.29 20.77 40.46
C LEU A 49 -2.83 20.81 40.36
N SER A 50 -3.36 22.04 40.19
CA SER A 50 -4.75 22.22 39.85
C SER A 50 -4.96 23.49 39.03
N GLY A 51 -6.00 23.54 38.20
CA GLY A 51 -6.36 24.71 37.40
C GLY A 51 -5.62 24.85 36.07
N LEU A 52 -4.87 23.81 35.65
CA LEU A 52 -4.23 23.70 34.33
C LEU A 52 -4.98 22.70 33.47
N PRO A 53 -4.90 22.82 32.11
CA PRO A 53 -5.31 21.76 31.22
C PRO A 53 -4.51 20.47 31.45
N GLU A 54 -5.16 19.29 31.42
CA GLU A 54 -4.52 18.00 31.67
C GLU A 54 -3.25 17.75 30.81
N TRP A 55 -3.28 18.17 29.55
CA TRP A 55 -2.15 17.99 28.65
C TRP A 55 -0.93 18.84 29.01
N LEU A 56 -1.10 19.89 29.79
CA LEU A 56 -0.03 20.83 30.20
C LEU A 56 0.56 20.46 31.57
N GLU A 57 -0.21 19.82 32.43
CA GLU A 57 0.19 19.46 33.80
C GLU A 57 1.52 18.70 33.87
N PRO A 58 1.84 17.67 33.02
CA PRO A 58 3.09 16.93 33.13
C PRO A 58 4.35 17.77 32.86
N SER A 59 4.25 18.80 32.01
CA SER A 59 5.38 19.68 31.69
C SER A 59 5.61 20.70 32.78
N VAL A 60 4.53 21.26 33.34
CA VAL A 60 4.57 22.22 34.45
C VAL A 60 5.04 21.52 35.73
N LEU A 61 4.55 20.32 36.02
CA LEU A 61 4.95 19.53 37.18
C LEU A 61 6.47 19.29 37.18
N ARG A 62 7.03 18.80 36.07
CA ARG A 62 8.50 18.60 35.97
C ARG A 62 9.29 19.88 36.20
N SER A 63 8.82 21.01 35.69
CA SER A 63 9.48 22.30 35.89
C SER A 63 9.43 22.76 37.34
N LEU A 64 8.30 22.59 38.01
CA LEU A 64 8.14 22.94 39.43
C LEU A 64 8.90 21.99 40.34
N GLU A 65 8.93 20.70 40.05
CA GLU A 65 9.75 19.71 40.78
C GLU A 65 11.23 20.08 40.69
N ALA A 66 11.74 20.40 39.52
CA ALA A 66 13.13 20.83 39.36
C ALA A 66 13.43 22.10 40.18
N VAL A 67 12.51 23.09 40.20
CA VAL A 67 12.67 24.29 41.02
C VAL A 67 12.60 23.95 42.51
N TRP A 68 11.68 23.06 42.94
CA TRP A 68 11.49 22.66 44.31
C TRP A 68 12.74 21.95 44.88
N ASP A 69 13.38 21.11 44.07
CA ASP A 69 14.55 20.37 44.45
C ASP A 69 15.81 21.26 44.61
N GLU A 70 15.85 22.37 43.85
CA GLU A 70 16.94 23.35 43.97
C GLU A 70 16.80 24.29 45.15
N ILE A 71 15.61 24.47 45.74
CA ILE A 71 15.42 25.34 46.88
C ILE A 71 15.97 24.66 48.15
N PRO A 72 16.96 25.26 48.83
CA PRO A 72 17.56 24.63 50.03
C PRO A 72 16.56 24.38 51.16
N ASP A 73 16.61 23.18 51.74
CA ASP A 73 15.84 22.84 52.96
C ASP A 73 16.67 23.25 54.19
N ALA A 74 16.72 24.54 54.49
CA ALA A 74 17.53 25.13 55.54
C ALA A 74 16.68 26.04 56.46
N PRO A 75 17.00 26.09 57.77
CA PRO A 75 16.30 26.96 58.68
C PRO A 75 16.39 28.43 58.21
N GLY A 76 15.26 29.07 58.11
CA GLY A 76 15.11 30.46 57.66
C GLY A 76 14.87 30.64 56.15
N VAL A 77 14.83 29.58 55.35
CA VAL A 77 14.43 29.65 53.93
C VAL A 77 12.91 29.39 53.82
N ASP A 78 12.19 30.36 53.33
CA ASP A 78 10.79 30.22 52.98
C ASP A 78 10.67 29.54 51.59
N ARG A 79 10.67 28.20 51.58
CA ARG A 79 10.57 27.40 50.38
C ARG A 79 9.28 27.67 49.63
N ILE A 80 8.14 27.82 50.31
CA ILE A 80 6.83 28.05 49.71
C ILE A 80 6.77 29.42 49.06
N GLY A 81 7.22 30.44 49.78
CA GLY A 81 7.25 31.80 49.23
C GLY A 81 8.21 31.91 48.03
N THR A 82 9.37 31.25 48.13
CA THR A 82 10.34 31.20 47.00
C THR A 82 9.72 30.49 45.79
N LEU A 83 9.11 29.31 45.95
CA LEU A 83 8.42 28.59 44.88
C LEU A 83 7.32 29.45 44.27
N SER A 84 6.53 30.14 45.11
CA SER A 84 5.45 31.02 44.62
C SER A 84 5.95 32.15 43.74
N VAL A 85 7.05 32.80 44.12
CA VAL A 85 7.67 33.88 43.34
C VAL A 85 8.26 33.36 42.03
N VAL A 86 8.93 32.24 42.08
CA VAL A 86 9.54 31.64 40.89
C VAL A 86 8.47 31.14 39.92
N ALA A 87 7.45 30.43 40.44
CA ALA A 87 6.36 29.92 39.62
C ALA A 87 5.56 31.07 38.96
N ALA A 88 5.29 32.15 39.68
CA ALA A 88 4.62 33.33 39.11
C ALA A 88 5.41 33.98 37.96
N ARG A 89 6.73 33.90 37.99
CA ARG A 89 7.60 34.42 36.90
C ARG A 89 7.69 33.44 35.72
N LEU A 90 7.75 32.13 36.01
CA LEU A 90 7.88 31.11 34.97
C LEU A 90 6.57 30.96 34.17
N PHE A 91 5.43 31.03 34.84
CA PHE A 91 4.12 30.73 34.27
C PHE A 91 3.29 31.99 34.05
N ALA A 92 3.83 32.93 33.26
CA ALA A 92 3.14 34.14 32.88
C ALA A 92 1.74 33.86 32.30
N GLY A 93 0.75 34.72 32.61
CA GLY A 93 -0.64 34.55 32.18
C GLY A 93 -1.53 33.82 33.20
N TYR A 94 -0.91 33.13 34.19
CA TYR A 94 -1.63 32.54 35.31
C TYR A 94 -1.27 33.22 36.63
N ARG A 95 -2.27 33.38 37.50
CA ARG A 95 -2.01 33.72 38.89
C ARG A 95 -1.72 32.42 39.66
N VAL A 96 -0.47 32.26 40.08
CA VAL A 96 -0.05 31.06 40.80
C VAL A 96 -0.18 31.26 42.29
N VAL A 97 -0.85 30.33 42.95
CA VAL A 97 -1.02 30.29 44.42
C VAL A 97 -0.45 28.99 44.93
N VAL A 98 0.53 29.09 45.86
CA VAL A 98 1.14 27.90 46.50
C VAL A 98 0.62 27.80 47.92
N SER A 99 0.05 26.64 48.26
CA SER A 99 -0.52 26.36 49.56
C SER A 99 0.50 25.69 50.53
N SER A 100 0.22 25.66 51.82
CA SER A 100 1.08 25.12 52.86
C SER A 100 1.34 23.62 52.82
N GLY A 101 0.69 22.85 51.95
CA GLY A 101 1.15 21.50 51.62
C GLY A 101 1.43 21.46 50.16
N PRO A 102 2.54 21.18 49.58
CA PRO A 102 3.06 21.59 48.26
C PRO A 102 2.04 21.48 47.08
N ALA A 103 0.88 22.05 47.29
CA ALA A 103 -0.19 22.15 46.28
C ALA A 103 -0.10 23.52 45.57
N VAL A 104 -0.02 23.50 44.25
CA VAL A 104 0.09 24.67 43.42
C VAL A 104 -1.16 24.79 42.58
N SER A 105 -1.92 25.87 42.78
CA SER A 105 -3.11 26.17 42.01
C SER A 105 -2.85 27.31 41.05
N PHE A 106 -3.37 27.12 39.82
CA PHE A 106 -3.26 28.07 38.73
C PHE A 106 -4.63 28.69 38.46
N GLU A 107 -4.76 30.00 38.73
CA GLU A 107 -5.93 30.77 38.36
C GLU A 107 -5.72 31.42 37.02
N ARG A 108 -6.61 31.15 36.08
CA ARG A 108 -6.53 31.67 34.73
C ARG A 108 -6.70 33.18 34.69
N GLY A 109 -5.80 33.87 33.99
CA GLY A 109 -5.96 35.26 33.58
C GLY A 109 -6.96 35.43 32.44
N GLY A 110 -7.04 36.61 31.87
CA GLY A 110 -7.87 36.85 30.68
C GLY A 110 -7.39 36.03 29.49
N THR A 111 -8.28 35.30 28.82
CA THR A 111 -7.98 34.59 27.59
C THR A 111 -8.40 35.42 26.37
N PRO A 112 -7.56 35.53 25.34
CA PRO A 112 -7.94 36.17 24.09
C PRO A 112 -8.98 35.33 23.35
N HIS A 113 -9.68 35.94 22.40
CA HIS A 113 -10.45 35.16 21.43
C HIS A 113 -9.52 34.53 20.41
N TRP A 114 -9.40 33.20 20.44
CA TRP A 114 -8.57 32.47 19.53
C TRP A 114 -9.28 32.18 18.20
N SER A 115 -8.65 32.50 17.08
CA SER A 115 -9.06 32.03 15.77
C SER A 115 -7.93 31.18 15.16
N VAL A 116 -8.31 30.06 14.56
CA VAL A 116 -7.36 29.15 13.90
C VAL A 116 -7.55 29.26 12.39
N ARG A 117 -6.47 29.53 11.68
CA ARG A 117 -6.45 29.57 10.22
C ARG A 117 -5.55 28.47 9.70
N VAL A 118 -6.11 27.63 8.82
CA VAL A 118 -5.38 26.54 8.17
C VAL A 118 -4.97 26.99 6.78
N SER A 119 -3.67 27.03 6.52
CA SER A 119 -3.11 27.26 5.18
C SER A 119 -2.98 25.92 4.45
N LEU A 120 -3.71 25.78 3.35
CA LEU A 120 -3.64 24.57 2.53
C LEU A 120 -2.35 24.54 1.71
N PRO A 121 -1.70 23.37 1.57
CA PRO A 121 -0.61 23.19 0.64
C PRO A 121 -1.11 23.26 -0.82
N GLU A 122 -0.21 23.54 -1.76
CA GLU A 122 -0.52 23.54 -3.20
C GLU A 122 -0.72 22.10 -3.70
N LEU A 123 -1.95 21.61 -3.57
CA LEU A 123 -2.36 20.28 -4.03
C LEU A 123 -3.29 20.40 -5.24
N ARG A 124 -3.24 19.38 -6.10
CA ARG A 124 -4.15 19.26 -7.26
C ARG A 124 -5.31 18.33 -6.92
N GLU A 125 -6.43 18.53 -7.59
CA GLU A 125 -7.54 17.57 -7.53
C GLU A 125 -7.11 16.19 -8.09
N PRO A 126 -7.61 15.11 -7.49
CA PRO A 126 -8.56 14.99 -6.37
C PRO A 126 -7.91 15.01 -4.98
N VAL A 127 -6.59 15.14 -4.90
CA VAL A 127 -5.81 15.10 -3.65
C VAL A 127 -6.19 16.25 -2.72
N LEU A 128 -6.46 17.43 -3.27
CA LEU A 128 -6.92 18.60 -2.51
C LEU A 128 -8.22 18.31 -1.75
N GLU A 129 -9.18 17.66 -2.41
CA GLU A 129 -10.43 17.25 -1.79
C GLU A 129 -10.19 16.26 -0.62
N TRP A 130 -9.29 15.29 -0.82
CA TRP A 130 -8.97 14.30 0.23
C TRP A 130 -8.33 14.96 1.43
N PHE A 131 -7.36 15.84 1.19
CA PHE A 131 -6.71 16.61 2.24
C PHE A 131 -7.71 17.49 2.99
N GLY A 132 -8.57 18.20 2.27
CA GLY A 132 -9.64 19.01 2.86
C GLY A 132 -10.62 18.19 3.72
N SER A 133 -10.89 16.93 3.33
CA SER A 133 -11.74 16.03 4.13
C SER A 133 -11.06 15.62 5.45
N ASP A 134 -9.74 15.43 5.45
CA ASP A 134 -8.98 15.02 6.63
C ASP A 134 -8.81 16.14 7.64
N ILE A 135 -8.69 17.39 7.19
CA ILE A 135 -8.57 18.56 8.08
C ILE A 135 -9.90 19.16 8.51
N ARG A 136 -11.02 18.62 8.04
CA ARG A 136 -12.35 19.17 8.38
C ARG A 136 -12.57 19.19 9.88
N GLY A 137 -12.89 20.38 10.43
CA GLY A 137 -13.11 20.61 11.86
C GLY A 137 -11.84 20.66 12.72
N LEU A 138 -10.65 20.61 12.09
CA LEU A 138 -9.36 20.74 12.79
C LEU A 138 -9.21 22.11 13.45
N ASP A 139 -9.66 23.14 12.78
CA ASP A 139 -9.69 24.52 13.28
C ASP A 139 -10.45 24.64 14.59
N GLY A 140 -11.63 24.03 14.68
CA GLY A 140 -12.43 23.97 15.90
C GLY A 140 -11.78 23.16 17.02
N GLU A 141 -11.17 22.02 16.70
CA GLU A 141 -10.48 21.18 17.68
C GLU A 141 -9.26 21.91 18.28
N ILE A 142 -8.48 22.60 17.46
CA ILE A 142 -7.34 23.38 17.93
C ILE A 142 -7.80 24.65 18.66
N ALA A 143 -8.87 25.31 18.18
CA ALA A 143 -9.42 26.47 18.87
C ALA A 143 -9.91 26.12 20.28
N SER A 144 -10.55 24.97 20.46
CA SER A 144 -10.96 24.49 21.78
C SER A 144 -9.79 24.22 22.72
N LEU A 145 -8.69 23.67 22.20
CA LEU A 145 -7.45 23.47 22.94
C LEU A 145 -6.83 24.81 23.41
N LEU A 146 -6.86 25.81 22.53
CA LEU A 146 -6.31 27.15 22.81
C LEU A 146 -7.19 27.98 23.73
N ALA A 147 -8.51 27.75 23.74
CA ALA A 147 -9.46 28.49 24.61
C ALA A 147 -9.12 28.32 26.10
N GLU A 148 -8.38 27.31 26.47
CA GLU A 148 -7.89 27.05 27.82
C GLU A 148 -6.62 27.81 28.19
N LEU A 149 -5.97 28.52 27.24
CA LEU A 149 -4.67 29.16 27.45
C LEU A 149 -4.78 30.69 27.43
N PRO A 150 -4.19 31.40 28.40
CA PRO A 150 -3.89 32.83 28.28
C PRO A 150 -2.88 33.07 27.15
N SER A 151 -2.90 34.26 26.56
CA SER A 151 -1.93 34.63 25.48
C SER A 151 -0.47 34.56 25.92
N GLU A 152 -0.20 34.99 27.14
CA GLU A 152 1.13 35.02 27.74
C GLU A 152 1.70 33.61 27.97
N ALA A 153 0.83 32.61 28.14
CA ALA A 153 1.23 31.21 28.35
C ALA A 153 1.97 30.63 27.12
N LEU A 154 1.77 31.17 25.93
CA LEU A 154 2.50 30.73 24.74
C LEU A 154 4.02 30.86 24.85
N SER A 155 4.52 31.80 25.67
CA SER A 155 5.96 32.00 25.86
C SER A 155 6.67 30.82 26.50
N TRP A 156 5.96 30.00 27.30
CA TRP A 156 6.50 28.86 27.99
C TRP A 156 5.80 27.52 27.64
N ALA A 157 4.55 27.56 27.18
CA ALA A 157 3.78 26.37 26.81
C ALA A 157 3.96 25.95 25.34
N ASP A 158 4.74 26.69 24.52
CA ASP A 158 4.89 26.45 23.07
C ASP A 158 5.27 25.01 22.72
N VAL A 159 6.22 24.42 23.45
CA VAL A 159 6.66 23.04 23.21
C VAL A 159 5.57 22.02 23.49
N ALA A 160 4.86 22.17 24.63
CA ALA A 160 3.76 21.28 25.00
C ALA A 160 2.57 21.43 24.05
N LEU A 161 2.25 22.67 23.64
CA LEU A 161 1.23 22.97 22.66
C LEU A 161 1.53 22.34 21.31
N ARG A 162 2.76 22.50 20.79
CA ARG A 162 3.18 21.87 19.54
C ARG A 162 3.10 20.35 19.61
N HIS A 163 3.51 19.78 20.74
CA HIS A 163 3.39 18.34 20.94
C HIS A 163 1.93 17.88 20.87
N ARG A 164 1.04 18.59 21.56
CA ARG A 164 -0.39 18.27 21.57
C ARG A 164 -1.06 18.44 20.21
N ILE A 165 -0.75 19.51 19.49
CA ILE A 165 -1.19 19.70 18.10
C ILE A 165 -0.63 18.57 17.22
N GLY A 166 0.64 18.18 17.43
CA GLY A 166 1.27 17.07 16.71
C GLY A 166 0.54 15.75 16.89
N GLU A 167 0.12 15.41 18.10
CA GLU A 167 -0.68 14.20 18.37
C GLU A 167 -2.03 14.19 17.63
N ILE A 168 -2.69 15.35 17.55
CA ILE A 168 -3.94 15.51 16.80
C ILE A 168 -3.67 15.30 15.30
N LEU A 169 -2.63 15.93 14.79
CA LEU A 169 -2.28 15.90 13.38
C LEU A 169 -1.77 14.54 12.92
N GLU A 170 -0.94 13.85 13.71
CA GLU A 170 -0.46 12.50 13.34
C GLU A 170 -1.61 11.51 13.15
N ARG A 171 -2.67 11.65 13.92
CA ARG A 171 -3.89 10.84 13.74
C ARG A 171 -4.69 11.19 12.48
N ARG A 172 -4.71 12.47 12.07
CA ARG A 172 -5.48 12.95 10.92
C ARG A 172 -4.69 12.96 9.63
N LEU A 173 -3.43 13.37 9.71
CA LEU A 173 -2.52 13.62 8.59
C LEU A 173 -1.18 12.90 8.80
N PRO A 174 -1.13 11.55 8.83
CA PRO A 174 0.12 10.82 9.03
C PRO A 174 1.12 11.18 7.93
N GLY A 175 2.37 11.41 8.31
CA GLY A 175 3.43 11.78 7.37
C GLY A 175 3.45 13.25 6.94
N TRP A 176 2.63 14.11 7.55
CA TRP A 176 2.69 15.55 7.35
C TRP A 176 3.33 16.24 8.54
N ASP A 177 4.33 17.08 8.28
CA ASP A 177 4.85 18.03 9.24
C ASP A 177 4.00 19.31 9.22
N PHE A 178 4.05 20.04 10.33
CA PHE A 178 3.33 21.30 10.43
C PHE A 178 4.21 22.40 11.02
N SER A 179 3.86 23.63 10.74
CA SER A 179 4.41 24.79 11.42
C SER A 179 3.28 25.68 11.95
N VAL A 180 3.53 26.23 13.12
CA VAL A 180 2.59 27.09 13.83
C VAL A 180 3.18 28.49 13.88
N GLN A 181 2.41 29.47 13.45
CA GLN A 181 2.70 30.89 13.61
C GLN A 181 1.56 31.54 14.40
N VAL A 182 1.89 32.36 15.37
CA VAL A 182 0.90 33.05 16.18
C VAL A 182 1.03 34.56 15.95
N ALA A 183 -0.07 35.18 15.62
CA ALA A 183 -0.20 36.64 15.55
C ALA A 183 -1.11 37.12 16.69
N LEU A 184 -0.58 37.97 17.57
CA LEU A 184 -1.32 38.56 18.68
C LEU A 184 -1.77 39.95 18.28
N GLY A 185 -3.07 40.24 18.36
CA GLY A 185 -3.70 41.50 18.00
C GLY A 185 -4.60 42.03 19.12
N GLY A 186 -4.06 42.26 20.31
CA GLY A 186 -4.85 42.75 21.46
C GLY A 186 -5.81 41.71 22.00
N ALA A 187 -7.14 41.93 21.78
CA ALA A 187 -8.16 40.99 22.25
C ALA A 187 -8.32 39.72 21.39
N GLU A 188 -7.74 39.71 20.20
CA GLU A 188 -7.76 38.58 19.28
C GLU A 188 -6.37 37.98 19.11
N ALA A 189 -6.30 36.66 19.04
CA ALA A 189 -5.09 35.90 18.70
C ALA A 189 -5.40 34.97 17.55
N VAL A 190 -4.53 35.00 16.51
CA VAL A 190 -4.68 34.15 15.33
C VAL A 190 -3.56 33.14 15.32
N LEU A 191 -3.90 31.85 15.34
CA LEU A 191 -2.97 30.77 15.09
C LEU A 191 -3.05 30.36 13.61
N MET A 192 -1.95 30.50 12.91
CA MET A 192 -1.82 30.03 11.53
C MET A 192 -1.11 28.68 11.51
N LEU A 193 -1.77 27.69 10.93
CA LEU A 193 -1.26 26.34 10.76
C LEU A 193 -0.94 26.11 9.28
N SER A 194 0.30 25.72 8.96
CA SER A 194 0.70 25.36 7.61
C SER A 194 1.37 23.99 7.58
N PHE A 195 1.23 23.28 6.46
CA PHE A 195 1.63 21.88 6.31
C PHE A 195 2.72 21.75 5.25
N ARG A 196 3.61 20.78 5.48
CA ARG A 196 4.59 20.32 4.50
C ARG A 196 4.69 18.79 4.56
N PRO A 197 4.91 18.13 3.42
CA PRO A 197 5.06 16.68 3.41
C PRO A 197 6.36 16.26 4.09
N ARG A 198 6.30 15.19 4.92
CA ARG A 198 7.43 14.55 5.60
C ARG A 198 7.87 13.30 4.81
N GLN A 199 9.16 13.06 4.75
CA GLN A 199 9.69 11.83 4.15
C GLN A 199 9.29 10.59 4.97
N PRO A 200 9.12 9.41 4.30
CA PRO A 200 9.34 9.16 2.87
C PRO A 200 8.21 9.68 1.97
N LEU A 201 8.58 10.22 0.82
CA LEU A 201 7.64 10.72 -0.17
C LEU A 201 7.45 9.74 -1.32
N VAL A 202 6.30 9.79 -1.99
CA VAL A 202 6.08 9.11 -3.27
C VAL A 202 6.88 9.84 -4.35
N LEU A 203 7.91 9.21 -4.88
CA LEU A 203 8.79 9.77 -5.90
C LEU A 203 8.39 9.34 -7.31
N ALA A 204 7.86 8.12 -7.43
CA ALA A 204 7.41 7.56 -8.69
C ALA A 204 6.25 6.57 -8.47
N ILE A 205 5.44 6.38 -9.51
CA ILE A 205 4.42 5.34 -9.55
C ILE A 205 4.70 4.49 -10.79
N THR A 206 4.87 3.18 -10.58
CA THR A 206 5.11 2.21 -11.63
C THR A 206 3.82 1.42 -11.85
N PRO A 207 3.04 1.73 -12.89
CA PRO A 207 1.90 0.90 -13.25
C PRO A 207 2.37 -0.39 -13.92
N SER A 208 1.62 -1.45 -13.73
CA SER A 208 1.70 -2.71 -14.45
C SER A 208 0.28 -3.14 -14.77
N LEU A 209 -0.04 -3.25 -16.04
CA LEU A 209 -1.36 -3.64 -16.49
C LEU A 209 -1.29 -5.00 -17.13
N TYR A 210 -2.20 -5.88 -16.73
CA TYR A 210 -2.35 -7.21 -17.29
C TYR A 210 -3.76 -7.43 -17.79
N SER A 211 -3.89 -8.06 -18.94
CA SER A 211 -5.16 -8.52 -19.49
C SER A 211 -4.98 -9.83 -20.25
N ALA A 212 -5.82 -10.81 -19.96
CA ALA A 212 -5.90 -12.04 -20.75
C ALA A 212 -6.82 -11.89 -21.98
N THR A 213 -7.59 -10.82 -22.04
CA THR A 213 -8.66 -10.62 -23.04
C THR A 213 -8.38 -9.48 -24.01
N MET A 214 -7.30 -8.72 -23.79
CA MET A 214 -6.94 -7.55 -24.59
C MET A 214 -5.51 -7.70 -25.12
N PRO A 215 -5.24 -7.33 -26.39
CA PRO A 215 -3.89 -7.30 -26.95
C PRO A 215 -2.93 -6.45 -26.13
N VAL A 216 -1.68 -6.88 -26.07
CA VAL A 216 -0.64 -6.23 -25.25
C VAL A 216 -0.37 -4.80 -25.69
N MET A 217 -0.49 -4.51 -26.98
CA MET A 217 -0.34 -3.15 -27.49
C MET A 217 -1.31 -2.14 -26.85
N PHE A 218 -2.54 -2.56 -26.52
CA PHE A 218 -3.48 -1.72 -25.80
C PHE A 218 -3.17 -1.60 -24.31
N GLN A 219 -2.56 -2.65 -23.72
CA GLN A 219 -2.11 -2.63 -22.32
C GLN A 219 -1.03 -1.56 -22.13
N SER A 220 -0.02 -1.54 -23.00
CA SER A 220 1.06 -0.54 -22.95
C SER A 220 0.56 0.90 -23.11
N ASP A 221 -0.42 1.13 -23.99
CA ASP A 221 -1.04 2.46 -24.17
C ASP A 221 -1.82 2.89 -22.92
N LEU A 222 -2.52 1.97 -22.27
CA LEU A 222 -3.23 2.24 -21.02
C LEU A 222 -2.28 2.53 -19.88
N GLU A 223 -1.17 1.77 -19.74
CA GLU A 223 -0.12 2.03 -18.74
C GLU A 223 0.47 3.43 -18.91
N ALA A 224 0.87 3.78 -20.14
CA ALA A 224 1.43 5.09 -20.46
C ALA A 224 0.49 6.24 -20.11
N LYS A 225 -0.81 6.05 -20.28
CA LYS A 225 -1.85 7.04 -19.96
C LYS A 225 -2.21 7.10 -18.50
N LEU A 226 -2.00 6.02 -17.74
CA LEU A 226 -2.31 5.96 -16.30
C LEU A 226 -1.35 6.84 -15.47
N VAL A 227 -0.08 6.90 -15.85
CA VAL A 227 0.96 7.67 -15.13
C VAL A 227 0.60 9.16 -14.97
N PRO A 228 0.21 9.89 -16.02
CA PRO A 228 -0.22 11.29 -15.88
C PRO A 228 -1.45 11.46 -14.98
N GLY A 229 -2.41 10.51 -15.01
CA GLY A 229 -3.61 10.53 -14.17
C GLY A 229 -3.31 10.40 -12.67
N LEU A 230 -2.18 9.79 -12.34
CA LEU A 230 -1.73 9.58 -10.96
C LEU A 230 -0.66 10.58 -10.51
N SER A 231 -0.23 11.47 -11.39
CA SER A 231 0.79 12.49 -11.07
C SER A 231 0.47 13.36 -9.85
N PRO A 232 -0.80 13.65 -9.49
CA PRO A 232 -1.10 14.39 -8.26
C PRO A 232 -0.64 13.71 -6.96
N LEU A 233 -0.34 12.41 -7.01
CA LEU A 233 0.17 11.65 -5.86
C LEU A 233 1.68 11.80 -5.64
N ILE A 234 2.42 12.34 -6.61
CA ILE A 234 3.85 12.55 -6.51
C ILE A 234 4.16 13.64 -5.47
N ALA A 235 5.24 13.45 -4.72
CA ALA A 235 5.70 14.30 -3.62
C ALA A 235 4.78 14.31 -2.37
N LEU A 236 3.79 13.42 -2.29
CA LEU A 236 3.00 13.24 -1.08
C LEU A 236 3.65 12.25 -0.12
N PRO A 237 3.39 12.36 1.20
CA PRO A 237 3.87 11.38 2.17
C PRO A 237 3.33 9.98 1.89
N VAL A 238 4.22 8.99 1.91
CA VAL A 238 3.84 7.58 1.67
C VAL A 238 2.80 7.09 2.68
N GLU A 239 2.92 7.48 3.95
CA GLU A 239 2.00 7.10 5.03
C GLU A 239 0.59 7.64 4.79
N TRP A 240 0.49 8.90 4.35
CA TRP A 240 -0.79 9.51 4.03
C TRP A 240 -1.43 8.88 2.79
N VAL A 241 -0.65 8.63 1.75
CA VAL A 241 -1.13 7.93 0.54
C VAL A 241 -1.55 6.50 0.86
N ALA A 242 -0.83 5.81 1.77
CA ALA A 242 -1.20 4.48 2.24
C ALA A 242 -2.57 4.45 2.94
N ARG A 243 -2.87 5.48 3.73
CA ARG A 243 -4.18 5.65 4.38
C ARG A 243 -5.31 5.83 3.36
N HIS A 244 -5.02 6.48 2.23
CA HIS A 244 -5.97 6.72 1.14
C HIS A 244 -5.90 5.69 0.02
N ARG A 245 -5.31 4.53 0.28
CA ARG A 245 -5.13 3.46 -0.71
C ARG A 245 -6.40 3.16 -1.50
N ASP A 246 -7.54 3.00 -0.84
CA ASP A 246 -8.81 2.68 -1.50
C ASP A 246 -9.27 3.78 -2.46
N ARG A 247 -9.03 5.05 -2.10
CA ARG A 247 -9.33 6.20 -2.96
C ARG A 247 -8.40 6.24 -4.17
N VAL A 248 -7.12 5.92 -3.99
CA VAL A 248 -6.15 5.82 -5.09
C VAL A 248 -6.53 4.70 -6.05
N GLU A 249 -6.90 3.52 -5.52
CA GLU A 249 -7.36 2.39 -6.34
C GLU A 249 -8.66 2.73 -7.10
N ALA A 250 -9.59 3.42 -6.45
CA ALA A 250 -10.83 3.89 -7.08
C ALA A 250 -10.56 4.93 -8.18
N LEU A 251 -9.65 5.87 -7.94
CA LEU A 251 -9.23 6.87 -8.94
C LEU A 251 -8.64 6.19 -10.18
N ALA A 252 -7.69 5.27 -9.98
CA ALA A 252 -7.06 4.55 -11.08
C ALA A 252 -8.06 3.66 -11.83
N ARG A 253 -8.97 2.99 -11.12
CA ARG A 253 -10.05 2.20 -11.71
C ARG A 253 -10.94 3.07 -12.59
N LYS A 254 -11.45 4.18 -12.07
CA LYS A 254 -12.28 5.11 -12.81
C LYS A 254 -11.56 5.62 -14.07
N PHE A 255 -10.28 5.99 -13.93
CA PHE A 255 -9.48 6.45 -15.04
C PHE A 255 -9.36 5.41 -16.16
N LEU A 256 -9.22 4.12 -15.82
CA LEU A 256 -9.15 3.03 -16.79
C LEU A 256 -10.52 2.74 -17.40
N GLU A 257 -11.59 2.70 -16.59
CA GLU A 257 -12.97 2.42 -17.06
C GLU A 257 -13.48 3.49 -18.01
N ASP A 258 -13.08 4.74 -17.84
CA ASP A 258 -13.45 5.86 -18.72
C ASP A 258 -12.75 5.80 -20.11
N ARG A 259 -11.84 4.83 -20.34
CA ARG A 259 -11.18 4.67 -21.65
C ARG A 259 -12.02 3.88 -22.62
N ASN A 260 -12.10 4.37 -23.85
CA ASN A 260 -12.89 3.73 -24.90
C ASN A 260 -12.51 2.27 -25.16
N SER A 261 -11.20 1.93 -25.07
CA SER A 261 -10.72 0.56 -25.22
C SER A 261 -11.26 -0.37 -24.14
N VAL A 262 -11.38 0.11 -22.90
CA VAL A 262 -11.89 -0.68 -21.76
C VAL A 262 -13.41 -0.73 -21.78
N SER A 263 -14.08 0.42 -21.99
CA SER A 263 -15.54 0.52 -22.03
C SER A 263 -16.16 -0.26 -23.20
N ASN A 264 -15.56 -0.21 -24.39
CA ASN A 264 -16.03 -0.94 -25.56
C ASN A 264 -15.93 -2.46 -25.39
N LEU A 265 -14.86 -2.92 -24.72
CA LEU A 265 -14.70 -4.32 -24.38
C LEU A 265 -15.56 -4.75 -23.18
N ARG A 266 -16.23 -3.81 -22.52
CA ARG A 266 -16.96 -4.02 -21.26
C ARG A 266 -16.08 -4.76 -20.23
N ALA A 267 -14.82 -4.40 -20.16
CA ALA A 267 -13.85 -5.01 -19.29
C ALA A 267 -14.08 -4.58 -17.84
N ARG A 268 -13.84 -5.52 -16.92
CA ARG A 268 -13.80 -5.27 -15.49
C ARG A 268 -12.39 -4.89 -15.10
N VAL A 269 -12.26 -3.82 -14.31
CA VAL A 269 -10.99 -3.31 -13.85
C VAL A 269 -10.83 -3.63 -12.36
N LYS A 270 -9.77 -4.34 -12.01
CA LYS A 270 -9.34 -4.55 -10.63
C LYS A 270 -7.97 -3.91 -10.46
N VAL A 271 -7.87 -2.97 -9.55
CA VAL A 271 -6.62 -2.26 -9.24
C VAL A 271 -6.15 -2.65 -7.85
N THR A 272 -4.85 -2.82 -7.71
CA THR A 272 -4.18 -3.01 -6.42
C THR A 272 -3.01 -2.04 -6.35
N PHE A 273 -2.99 -1.22 -5.31
CA PHE A 273 -1.94 -0.22 -5.09
C PHE A 273 -1.09 -0.58 -3.89
N VAL A 274 0.23 -0.53 -4.07
CA VAL A 274 1.23 -0.76 -3.02
C VAL A 274 2.00 0.55 -2.83
N PRO A 275 1.71 1.30 -1.75
CA PRO A 275 2.37 2.57 -1.47
C PRO A 275 3.84 2.37 -1.08
N GLY A 276 4.68 3.31 -1.50
CA GLY A 276 6.11 3.34 -1.21
C GLY A 276 6.78 4.55 -1.88
N PRO A 277 8.07 4.79 -1.67
CA PRO A 277 8.79 5.83 -2.40
C PRO A 277 8.73 5.61 -3.92
N VAL A 278 8.84 4.37 -4.36
CA VAL A 278 8.46 3.93 -5.70
C VAL A 278 7.21 3.06 -5.52
N SER A 279 6.05 3.69 -5.66
CA SER A 279 4.76 3.02 -5.50
C SER A 279 4.48 2.12 -6.69
N ARG A 280 3.91 0.94 -6.46
CA ARG A 280 3.52 0.01 -7.51
C ARG A 280 2.00 -0.05 -7.62
N MET A 281 1.53 -0.07 -8.86
CA MET A 281 0.12 -0.20 -9.17
C MET A 281 -0.08 -1.34 -10.15
N ASP A 282 -0.73 -2.40 -9.71
CA ASP A 282 -1.06 -3.56 -10.54
C ASP A 282 -2.54 -3.45 -10.93
N ALA A 283 -2.83 -3.43 -12.22
CA ALA A 283 -4.18 -3.36 -12.77
C ALA A 283 -4.47 -4.60 -13.62
N LEU A 284 -5.56 -5.29 -13.29
CA LEU A 284 -6.11 -6.38 -14.10
C LEU A 284 -7.34 -5.87 -14.84
N VAL A 285 -7.32 -5.96 -16.17
CA VAL A 285 -8.38 -5.45 -17.05
C VAL A 285 -8.86 -6.58 -17.94
N ASP A 286 -9.89 -7.31 -17.51
CA ASP A 286 -10.40 -8.45 -18.24
C ASP A 286 -11.89 -8.30 -18.60
N SER A 287 -12.22 -8.65 -19.84
CA SER A 287 -13.59 -8.79 -20.27
C SER A 287 -14.09 -10.23 -20.07
N ASP A 288 -15.26 -10.36 -19.49
CA ASP A 288 -15.97 -11.64 -19.40
C ASP A 288 -16.84 -11.90 -20.66
N ARG A 289 -16.88 -10.96 -21.59
CA ARG A 289 -17.70 -11.05 -22.81
C ARG A 289 -16.89 -11.16 -24.08
N LEU A 290 -15.80 -10.38 -24.18
CA LEU A 290 -15.00 -10.28 -25.38
C LEU A 290 -13.56 -10.69 -25.10
N LEU A 291 -12.99 -11.47 -26.01
CA LEU A 291 -11.60 -11.86 -26.05
C LEU A 291 -11.02 -11.42 -27.39
N PHE A 292 -10.04 -10.52 -27.34
CA PHE A 292 -9.37 -10.04 -28.54
C PHE A 292 -7.87 -10.28 -28.42
N GLN A 293 -7.30 -11.02 -29.36
CA GLN A 293 -5.87 -11.34 -29.36
C GLN A 293 -5.28 -11.14 -30.75
N VAL A 294 -4.07 -10.62 -30.77
CA VAL A 294 -3.23 -10.50 -31.97
C VAL A 294 -1.92 -11.19 -31.68
N TRP A 295 -1.45 -12.00 -32.60
CA TRP A 295 -0.21 -12.75 -32.43
C TRP A 295 0.54 -12.94 -33.72
N VAL A 296 1.86 -13.18 -33.61
CA VAL A 296 2.71 -13.62 -34.70
C VAL A 296 3.41 -14.90 -34.25
N ALA A 297 3.51 -15.87 -35.13
CA ALA A 297 4.23 -17.11 -34.86
C ALA A 297 5.27 -17.43 -35.91
N ALA A 298 6.34 -18.07 -35.48
CA ALA A 298 7.38 -18.60 -36.35
C ALA A 298 7.65 -20.07 -36.01
N TYR A 299 7.98 -20.85 -37.02
CA TYR A 299 8.22 -22.28 -36.91
C TYR A 299 9.70 -22.64 -37.12
N ALA A 300 10.15 -23.67 -36.42
CA ALA A 300 11.47 -24.25 -36.59
C ALA A 300 11.37 -25.79 -36.58
N GLY A 301 12.05 -26.43 -37.57
CA GLY A 301 12.04 -27.87 -37.68
C GLY A 301 10.80 -28.48 -38.33
N ILE A 302 9.93 -27.66 -38.93
CA ILE A 302 8.73 -28.09 -39.63
C ILE A 302 8.85 -27.63 -41.08
N GLU A 303 9.10 -28.53 -41.98
CA GLU A 303 9.21 -28.22 -43.38
C GLU A 303 7.85 -27.79 -43.97
N GLY A 304 7.86 -26.74 -44.80
CA GLY A 304 6.65 -26.19 -45.43
C GLY A 304 5.74 -25.41 -44.50
N ARG A 305 6.19 -25.03 -43.28
CA ARG A 305 5.49 -24.09 -42.40
C ARG A 305 6.27 -22.79 -42.33
N TYR A 306 5.61 -21.71 -42.65
CA TYR A 306 6.13 -20.35 -42.68
C TYR A 306 5.66 -19.52 -41.50
N PRO A 307 6.30 -18.39 -41.22
CA PRO A 307 5.78 -17.47 -40.19
C PRO A 307 4.35 -17.02 -40.50
N GLU A 308 3.54 -16.90 -39.47
CA GLU A 308 2.14 -16.54 -39.58
C GLU A 308 1.76 -15.42 -38.62
N ALA A 309 0.77 -14.63 -38.98
CA ALA A 309 0.14 -13.63 -38.12
C ALA A 309 -1.35 -13.97 -37.92
N GLY A 310 -1.83 -13.83 -36.71
CA GLY A 310 -3.19 -14.19 -36.38
C GLY A 310 -3.94 -13.11 -35.62
N LEU A 311 -5.23 -13.04 -35.88
CA LEU A 311 -6.21 -12.23 -35.20
C LEU A 311 -7.29 -13.15 -34.66
N PHE A 312 -7.56 -13.10 -33.37
CA PHE A 312 -8.61 -13.87 -32.71
C PHE A 312 -9.61 -12.92 -32.06
N LEU A 313 -10.90 -13.15 -32.28
CA LEU A 313 -12.00 -12.46 -31.65
C LEU A 313 -12.98 -13.48 -31.09
N GLY A 314 -13.14 -13.53 -29.77
CA GLY A 314 -14.10 -14.38 -29.08
C GLY A 314 -15.20 -13.57 -28.42
N TRP A 315 -16.41 -14.11 -28.40
CA TRP A 315 -17.56 -13.54 -27.72
C TRP A 315 -18.20 -14.59 -26.81
N ASN A 316 -18.12 -14.37 -25.50
CA ASN A 316 -18.72 -15.24 -24.49
C ASN A 316 -20.21 -14.90 -24.32
N THR A 317 -21.07 -15.89 -24.45
CA THR A 317 -22.53 -15.75 -24.39
C THR A 317 -23.12 -16.10 -23.03
N ALA A 318 -22.31 -16.41 -22.02
CA ALA A 318 -22.78 -16.81 -20.68
C ALA A 318 -23.81 -15.86 -20.07
N HIS A 319 -23.66 -14.57 -20.35
CA HIS A 319 -24.57 -13.51 -19.89
C HIS A 319 -25.96 -13.55 -20.56
N LEU A 320 -26.11 -14.23 -21.70
CA LEU A 320 -27.37 -14.38 -22.43
C LEU A 320 -28.01 -15.73 -22.17
N THR A 321 -27.21 -16.79 -22.15
CA THR A 321 -27.68 -18.17 -22.16
C THR A 321 -27.55 -18.87 -20.81
N GLY A 322 -26.76 -18.30 -19.88
CA GLY A 322 -26.36 -18.96 -18.64
C GLY A 322 -25.33 -20.09 -18.83
N LEU A 323 -24.96 -20.40 -20.08
CA LEU A 323 -23.95 -21.38 -20.43
C LEU A 323 -22.65 -20.65 -20.82
N ASP A 324 -21.49 -21.13 -20.32
CA ASP A 324 -20.19 -20.60 -20.70
C ASP A 324 -19.82 -21.08 -22.12
N LEU A 325 -20.52 -20.52 -23.10
CA LEU A 325 -20.37 -20.78 -24.51
C LEU A 325 -19.71 -19.58 -25.16
N GLU A 326 -18.64 -19.79 -25.93
CA GLU A 326 -17.93 -18.77 -26.66
C GLU A 326 -18.06 -18.99 -28.17
N LEU A 327 -18.55 -17.99 -28.86
CA LEU A 327 -18.47 -17.88 -30.31
C LEU A 327 -17.19 -17.17 -30.67
N TYR A 328 -16.42 -17.66 -31.63
CA TYR A 328 -15.17 -17.01 -32.02
C TYR A 328 -14.92 -17.02 -33.53
N GLY A 329 -14.16 -16.01 -33.95
CA GLY A 329 -13.55 -15.93 -35.25
C GLY A 329 -12.04 -15.82 -35.13
N GLU A 330 -11.33 -16.52 -35.99
CA GLU A 330 -9.86 -16.44 -36.10
C GLU A 330 -9.50 -16.21 -37.58
N ALA A 331 -8.59 -15.26 -37.84
CA ALA A 331 -8.01 -15.01 -39.13
C ALA A 331 -6.50 -15.22 -39.01
N VAL A 332 -5.94 -16.13 -39.79
CA VAL A 332 -4.51 -16.44 -39.81
C VAL A 332 -3.98 -16.18 -41.19
N MET A 333 -2.96 -15.37 -41.30
CA MET A 333 -2.29 -15.00 -42.54
C MET A 333 -0.89 -15.63 -42.56
N ASP A 334 -0.59 -16.42 -43.54
CA ASP A 334 0.77 -16.84 -43.86
C ASP A 334 1.57 -15.62 -44.35
N LEU A 335 2.78 -15.42 -43.81
CA LEU A 335 3.59 -14.22 -44.13
C LEU A 335 4.48 -14.43 -45.39
N GLU A 336 4.52 -15.62 -45.97
CA GLU A 336 5.26 -15.88 -47.20
C GLU A 336 4.41 -15.62 -48.44
N ASP A 337 3.25 -16.24 -48.54
CA ASP A 337 2.36 -16.15 -49.69
C ASP A 337 1.14 -15.24 -49.46
N PHE A 338 0.98 -14.66 -48.26
CA PHE A 338 -0.15 -13.88 -47.83
C PHE A 338 -1.49 -14.63 -47.87
N GLY A 339 -1.43 -15.95 -47.86
CA GLY A 339 -2.59 -16.82 -47.80
C GLY A 339 -3.41 -16.59 -46.52
N LEU A 340 -4.70 -16.28 -46.66
CA LEU A 340 -5.59 -16.00 -45.55
C LEU A 340 -6.47 -17.18 -45.22
N THR A 341 -6.23 -17.79 -44.05
CA THR A 341 -7.11 -18.82 -43.46
C THR A 341 -8.06 -18.15 -42.49
N ARG A 342 -9.36 -18.41 -42.63
CA ARG A 342 -10.40 -17.91 -41.71
C ARG A 342 -11.05 -19.06 -41.02
N ARG A 343 -11.31 -18.88 -39.70
CA ARG A 343 -11.97 -19.90 -38.87
C ARG A 343 -13.12 -19.27 -38.11
N LEU A 344 -14.25 -19.95 -38.07
CA LEU A 344 -15.36 -19.62 -37.19
C LEU A 344 -15.68 -20.83 -36.36
N GLY A 345 -15.88 -20.64 -35.08
CA GLY A 345 -16.12 -21.74 -34.17
C GLY A 345 -16.96 -21.38 -32.96
N VAL A 346 -17.37 -22.44 -32.29
CA VAL A 346 -18.04 -22.38 -31.01
C VAL A 346 -17.30 -23.30 -30.04
N ARG A 347 -17.07 -22.83 -28.84
CA ARG A 347 -16.47 -23.65 -27.80
C ARG A 347 -17.19 -23.45 -26.46
N PHE A 348 -17.23 -24.51 -25.68
CA PHE A 348 -17.85 -24.57 -24.38
C PHE A 348 -16.76 -24.78 -23.32
N ARG A 349 -16.92 -24.23 -22.14
CA ARG A 349 -16.02 -24.42 -21.01
C ARG A 349 -16.65 -25.38 -19.99
N PRO A 350 -16.34 -26.70 -20.06
CA PRO A 350 -16.91 -27.69 -19.15
C PRO A 350 -16.32 -27.60 -17.75
N LEU A 351 -15.05 -27.26 -17.60
CA LEU A 351 -14.37 -27.27 -16.30
C LEU A 351 -13.13 -26.35 -16.32
N GLY A 352 -13.05 -25.42 -15.40
CA GLY A 352 -11.89 -24.55 -15.19
C GLY A 352 -11.43 -23.84 -16.47
N ASP A 353 -10.20 -24.08 -16.90
CA ASP A 353 -9.57 -23.46 -18.07
C ASP A 353 -9.66 -24.35 -19.34
N LEU A 354 -10.39 -25.48 -19.26
CA LEU A 354 -10.61 -26.39 -20.39
C LEU A 354 -11.74 -25.88 -21.26
N ARG A 355 -11.51 -25.77 -22.56
CA ARG A 355 -12.49 -25.39 -23.58
C ARG A 355 -12.55 -26.49 -24.65
N VAL A 356 -13.76 -26.90 -25.01
CA VAL A 356 -14.02 -27.92 -26.04
C VAL A 356 -14.98 -27.34 -27.04
N GLY A 357 -14.74 -27.52 -28.33
CA GLY A 357 -15.58 -26.92 -29.35
C GLY A 357 -15.40 -27.50 -30.75
N MET A 358 -16.03 -26.81 -31.67
CA MET A 358 -16.00 -27.11 -33.10
C MET A 358 -15.73 -25.83 -33.88
N GLU A 359 -14.99 -25.93 -34.98
CA GLU A 359 -14.71 -24.82 -35.90
C GLU A 359 -14.79 -25.26 -37.35
N VAL A 360 -15.09 -24.29 -38.22
CA VAL A 360 -15.01 -24.42 -39.65
C VAL A 360 -13.90 -23.55 -40.18
N GLU A 361 -13.08 -24.08 -41.03
CA GLU A 361 -11.94 -23.39 -41.66
C GLU A 361 -12.18 -23.16 -43.16
N TRP A 362 -11.98 -21.91 -43.64
CA TRP A 362 -12.00 -21.54 -45.05
C TRP A 362 -10.60 -21.09 -45.50
N PRO A 363 -10.26 -21.27 -46.79
CA PRO A 363 -11.13 -21.65 -47.93
C PRO A 363 -11.37 -23.15 -48.10
N LYS A 364 -10.75 -24.01 -47.31
CA LYS A 364 -10.79 -25.47 -47.47
C LYS A 364 -12.08 -26.13 -46.99
N GLU A 365 -13.02 -25.36 -46.38
CA GLU A 365 -14.31 -25.82 -45.83
C GLU A 365 -14.20 -27.06 -44.93
N ARG A 366 -13.19 -27.07 -44.07
CA ARG A 366 -12.93 -28.20 -43.16
C ARG A 366 -13.52 -27.98 -41.79
N TRP A 367 -14.10 -29.03 -41.24
CA TRP A 367 -14.60 -29.03 -39.87
C TRP A 367 -13.55 -29.61 -38.93
N PHE A 368 -13.33 -28.92 -37.78
CA PHE A 368 -12.42 -29.37 -36.75
C PHE A 368 -13.14 -29.48 -35.42
N TYR A 369 -12.78 -30.52 -34.66
CA TYR A 369 -12.99 -30.56 -33.22
C TYR A 369 -11.80 -29.88 -32.58
N ARG A 370 -12.03 -29.03 -31.58
CA ARG A 370 -10.98 -28.29 -30.91
C ARG A 370 -11.03 -28.50 -29.41
N VAL A 371 -9.90 -28.79 -28.80
CA VAL A 371 -9.69 -28.83 -27.35
C VAL A 371 -8.61 -27.83 -27.00
N LEU A 372 -8.85 -27.00 -26.02
CA LEU A 372 -7.91 -26.00 -25.52
C LEU A 372 -7.92 -26.02 -24.01
N TRP A 373 -6.79 -26.23 -23.42
CA TRP A 373 -6.56 -26.00 -21.99
C TRP A 373 -5.54 -24.87 -21.86
N ASP A 374 -6.00 -23.70 -21.41
CA ASP A 374 -5.18 -22.51 -21.28
C ASP A 374 -5.58 -21.70 -20.04
N PRO A 375 -4.77 -21.75 -18.96
CA PRO A 375 -5.01 -20.96 -17.76
C PRO A 375 -4.77 -19.44 -17.95
N HIS A 376 -4.38 -19.00 -19.15
CA HIS A 376 -4.07 -17.59 -19.47
C HIS A 376 -3.16 -16.90 -18.45
N ARG A 377 -2.19 -17.63 -17.87
CA ARG A 377 -1.25 -17.12 -16.87
C ARG A 377 0.19 -17.24 -17.34
N VAL A 378 1.00 -16.24 -17.01
CA VAL A 378 2.45 -16.26 -17.22
C VAL A 378 3.10 -17.40 -16.43
N ARG A 379 4.15 -17.99 -16.98
CA ARG A 379 4.90 -19.11 -16.41
C ARG A 379 4.05 -20.36 -16.16
N ARG A 380 3.08 -20.59 -17.05
CA ARG A 380 2.24 -21.78 -17.03
C ARG A 380 2.24 -22.48 -18.36
N PRO A 381 2.13 -23.81 -18.37
CA PRO A 381 1.92 -24.58 -19.59
C PRO A 381 0.47 -24.39 -20.07
N TYR A 382 0.28 -24.57 -21.36
CA TYR A 382 -1.02 -24.68 -22.00
C TYR A 382 -0.95 -25.73 -23.08
N PHE A 383 -2.10 -26.24 -23.52
CA PHE A 383 -2.22 -27.25 -24.53
C PHE A 383 -3.39 -26.94 -25.43
N TRP A 384 -3.23 -27.13 -26.73
CA TRP A 384 -4.32 -27.16 -27.65
C TRP A 384 -4.20 -28.32 -28.64
N TRP A 385 -5.35 -28.81 -29.07
CA TRP A 385 -5.47 -29.88 -30.04
C TRP A 385 -6.67 -29.58 -30.94
N ARG A 386 -6.51 -29.87 -32.25
CA ARG A 386 -7.58 -29.84 -33.21
C ARG A 386 -7.52 -31.04 -34.13
N HIS A 387 -8.70 -31.56 -34.50
CA HIS A 387 -8.83 -32.74 -35.35
C HIS A 387 -9.89 -32.52 -36.41
N ALA A 388 -9.57 -32.76 -37.69
CA ALA A 388 -10.49 -32.80 -38.81
C ALA A 388 -10.68 -34.25 -39.28
N PRO A 389 -11.90 -34.82 -39.21
CA PRO A 389 -12.16 -36.17 -39.72
C PRO A 389 -11.74 -36.29 -41.18
N GLY A 390 -10.91 -37.31 -41.50
CA GLY A 390 -10.41 -37.56 -42.88
C GLY A 390 -9.26 -36.70 -43.33
N TRP A 391 -8.85 -35.66 -42.55
CA TRP A 391 -7.79 -34.74 -42.94
C TRP A 391 -6.56 -34.73 -42.01
N GLY A 392 -6.80 -35.03 -40.73
CA GLY A 392 -5.71 -35.12 -39.77
C GLY A 392 -5.92 -34.37 -38.49
N HIS A 393 -4.84 -34.14 -37.76
CA HIS A 393 -4.87 -33.50 -36.46
C HIS A 393 -3.63 -32.64 -36.25
N GLU A 394 -3.79 -31.62 -35.43
CA GLU A 394 -2.70 -30.77 -34.96
C GLU A 394 -2.77 -30.64 -33.45
N ALA A 395 -1.62 -30.57 -32.78
CA ALA A 395 -1.53 -30.40 -31.36
C ALA A 395 -0.34 -29.53 -31.00
N SER A 396 -0.46 -28.75 -29.96
CA SER A 396 0.67 -28.03 -29.38
C SER A 396 0.65 -28.12 -27.87
N LEU A 397 1.82 -28.33 -27.30
CA LEU A 397 2.09 -28.14 -25.89
C LEU A 397 3.00 -26.93 -25.74
N GLY A 398 2.47 -25.88 -25.16
CA GLY A 398 3.15 -24.60 -25.03
C GLY A 398 3.50 -24.23 -23.59
N TYR A 399 4.46 -23.34 -23.46
CA TYR A 399 4.82 -22.69 -22.21
C TYR A 399 4.93 -21.17 -22.41
N ARG A 400 4.19 -20.40 -21.60
CA ARG A 400 4.17 -18.94 -21.67
C ARG A 400 5.23 -18.38 -20.72
N PHE A 401 6.29 -17.77 -21.28
CA PHE A 401 7.40 -17.20 -20.50
C PHE A 401 7.04 -15.86 -19.88
N ASN A 402 6.36 -15.02 -20.63
CA ASN A 402 5.84 -13.71 -20.21
C ASN A 402 4.54 -13.40 -20.98
N GLU A 403 4.00 -12.18 -20.85
CA GLU A 403 2.78 -11.75 -21.52
C GLU A 403 2.90 -11.77 -23.06
N HIS A 404 4.11 -11.62 -23.57
CA HIS A 404 4.38 -11.50 -25.01
C HIS A 404 4.84 -12.80 -25.63
N LEU A 405 5.63 -13.61 -24.94
CA LEU A 405 6.35 -14.72 -25.54
C LEU A 405 5.92 -16.07 -24.98
N SER A 406 5.55 -16.98 -25.88
CA SER A 406 5.41 -18.40 -25.60
C SER A 406 6.15 -19.25 -26.62
N VAL A 407 6.52 -20.46 -26.21
CA VAL A 407 7.14 -21.47 -27.08
C VAL A 407 6.33 -22.74 -26.97
N GLU A 408 6.06 -23.36 -28.10
CA GLU A 408 5.25 -24.56 -28.25
C GLU A 408 6.07 -25.69 -28.92
N ILE A 409 5.86 -26.91 -28.46
CA ILE A 409 6.15 -28.10 -29.23
C ILE A 409 4.92 -28.35 -30.09
N HIS A 410 5.03 -28.20 -31.38
CA HIS A 410 3.92 -28.32 -32.32
C HIS A 410 4.05 -29.62 -33.15
N TYR A 411 2.95 -30.33 -33.20
CA TYR A 411 2.79 -31.56 -33.99
C TYR A 411 1.67 -31.38 -34.99
N SER A 412 1.88 -31.77 -36.22
CA SER A 412 0.85 -31.86 -37.23
C SER A 412 0.95 -33.21 -37.95
N GLY A 413 -0.17 -33.92 -38.02
CA GLY A 413 -0.27 -35.18 -38.75
C GLY A 413 -1.56 -35.18 -39.58
N GLY A 414 -1.45 -35.48 -40.87
CA GLY A 414 -2.61 -35.46 -41.74
C GLY A 414 -2.38 -36.20 -43.07
N CYS A 415 -3.48 -36.33 -43.80
CA CYS A 415 -3.39 -36.73 -45.20
C CYS A 415 -3.25 -35.47 -46.03
N GLU A 416 -2.16 -35.33 -46.78
CA GLU A 416 -2.09 -34.38 -47.87
C GLU A 416 -3.07 -34.76 -49.00
N ASP A 417 -3.42 -33.80 -49.86
CA ASP A 417 -4.30 -34.01 -51.04
C ASP A 417 -3.84 -35.16 -51.96
N ARG A 418 -2.65 -35.70 -51.76
CA ARG A 418 -2.07 -36.79 -52.54
C ARG A 418 -2.10 -38.18 -51.81
N GLY A 419 -2.76 -38.28 -50.66
CA GLY A 419 -2.93 -39.54 -49.94
C GLY A 419 -1.73 -40.00 -49.11
N GLU A 420 -0.65 -39.23 -49.03
CA GLU A 420 0.49 -39.51 -48.15
C GLU A 420 0.23 -38.94 -46.74
N LYS A 421 0.44 -39.80 -45.74
CA LYS A 421 0.42 -39.37 -44.34
C LYS A 421 1.75 -38.73 -44.00
N GLU A 422 1.75 -37.44 -43.79
CA GLU A 422 2.91 -36.71 -43.36
C GLU A 422 2.77 -36.30 -41.90
N GLU A 423 3.73 -36.72 -41.07
CA GLU A 423 3.80 -36.34 -39.67
C GLU A 423 4.95 -35.36 -39.46
N LYS A 424 4.68 -34.19 -38.91
CA LYS A 424 5.67 -33.15 -38.69
C LYS A 424 5.70 -32.76 -37.23
N LEU A 425 6.87 -32.69 -36.66
CA LEU A 425 7.08 -32.24 -35.27
C LEU A 425 8.14 -31.14 -35.28
N GLY A 426 7.90 -30.06 -34.56
CA GLY A 426 8.89 -29.01 -34.44
C GLY A 426 8.52 -28.01 -33.34
N LEU A 427 9.19 -26.87 -33.38
CA LEU A 427 8.96 -25.78 -32.41
C LEU A 427 8.17 -24.65 -33.09
N ARG A 428 7.27 -24.05 -32.32
CA ARG A 428 6.53 -22.84 -32.69
C ARG A 428 6.76 -21.77 -31.63
N GLY A 429 7.37 -20.67 -32.00
CA GLY A 429 7.47 -19.48 -31.15
C GLY A 429 6.29 -18.56 -31.41
N VAL A 430 5.59 -18.12 -30.40
CA VAL A 430 4.43 -17.21 -30.53
C VAL A 430 4.71 -15.94 -29.77
N LEU A 431 4.58 -14.81 -30.46
CA LEU A 431 4.66 -13.46 -29.94
C LEU A 431 3.26 -12.87 -29.90
N SER A 432 2.73 -12.61 -28.72
CA SER A 432 1.48 -11.88 -28.51
C SER A 432 1.74 -10.37 -28.57
N LEU A 433 0.93 -9.64 -29.37
CA LEU A 433 1.06 -8.21 -29.64
C LEU A 433 0.01 -7.38 -28.92
#